data_6f01f6f23297fd14c5b2a1b62f7afccc
#
_entry.id   6f01f6f23297fd14c5b2a1b62f7afccc
#
_cell.length_a   1.000
_cell.length_b   1.000
_cell.length_c   1.000
_cell.angle_alpha   90.00
_cell.angle_beta   90.00
_cell.angle_gamma   90.00
#
_symmetry.space_group_name_H-M   'P 1'
#
loop_
_entity.id
_entity.type
_entity.pdbx_description
1 polymer ?
#
loop_
_entity_poly.entity_id
_entity_poly.type
_entity_poly.pdbx_seq_one_letter_code
_entity_poly.pdbx_strand_id
1 'polypeptide(L)'
;MKAARTASKTFFFGYLYGQGSTIRGVTLWTPTIADTLTYTKEEYDTAAKRINKRLNEEGLFPLKKDLFIKPTETLILQTIYGEQVANNFLKNLVGIDKLIEHCQTQSKTKGTVTAIDGRELYSRSPHSALNLLLQGSAGVVGKQWMVNYHNIAQTKYKLRPFTHYKQYAYIHDEFECGCRADLAPLLAAALEEGAAQVTEQ
;
A
#
# COMPACT_ATOMS: atom_id res chain seq x y z
N MET A 1 -10.75 8.65 18.25
CA MET A 1 -11.07 8.03 16.96
C MET A 1 -10.11 8.40 15.83
N LYS A 2 -9.74 9.68 15.57
CA LYS A 2 -8.82 10.05 14.47
C LYS A 2 -7.45 9.36 14.53
N ALA A 3 -6.80 9.31 15.71
CA ALA A 3 -5.47 8.70 15.86
C ALA A 3 -5.46 7.19 15.53
N ALA A 4 -6.44 6.43 16.02
CA ALA A 4 -6.56 5.01 15.74
C ALA A 4 -6.79 4.73 14.23
N ARG A 5 -7.66 5.52 13.58
CA ARG A 5 -7.88 5.44 12.13
C ARG A 5 -6.60 5.71 11.34
N THR A 6 -5.83 6.74 11.75
CA THR A 6 -4.56 7.06 11.08
C THR A 6 -3.54 5.95 11.26
N ALA A 7 -3.39 5.41 12.47
CA ALA A 7 -2.48 4.29 12.74
C ALA A 7 -2.85 3.04 11.93
N SER A 8 -4.14 2.69 11.88
CA SER A 8 -4.62 1.55 11.08
C SER A 8 -4.38 1.75 9.58
N LYS A 9 -4.62 2.96 9.05
CA LYS A 9 -4.32 3.29 7.65
C LYS A 9 -2.82 3.16 7.36
N THR A 10 -1.98 3.73 8.21
CA THR A 10 -0.51 3.66 8.06
C THR A 10 -0.02 2.21 8.14
N PHE A 11 -0.56 1.41 9.07
CA PHE A 11 -0.25 -0.02 9.15
C PHE A 11 -0.64 -0.76 7.86
N PHE A 12 -1.88 -0.58 7.39
CA PHE A 12 -2.40 -1.28 6.21
C PHE A 12 -1.53 -1.00 4.98
N PHE A 13 -1.30 0.27 4.66
CA PHE A 13 -0.44 0.63 3.52
C PHE A 13 1.01 0.20 3.73
N GLY A 14 1.55 0.39 4.93
CA GLY A 14 2.89 -0.05 5.26
C GLY A 14 3.06 -1.57 5.09
N TYR A 15 2.04 -2.35 5.51
CA TYR A 15 2.04 -3.80 5.32
C TYR A 15 2.06 -4.18 3.83
N LEU A 16 1.17 -3.61 3.03
CA LEU A 16 1.10 -3.86 1.59
C LEU A 16 2.38 -3.43 0.85
N TYR A 17 3.07 -2.41 1.36
CA TYR A 17 4.32 -1.91 0.81
C TYR A 17 5.58 -2.61 1.33
N GLY A 18 5.41 -3.74 2.05
CA GLY A 18 6.51 -4.55 2.53
C GLY A 18 7.23 -3.98 3.76
N GLN A 19 6.57 -3.12 4.54
CA GLN A 19 7.12 -2.60 5.79
C GLN A 19 7.46 -3.74 6.76
N GLY A 20 8.65 -3.71 7.35
CA GLY A 20 9.10 -4.71 8.30
C GLY A 20 8.33 -4.68 9.64
N SER A 21 8.35 -5.80 10.38
CA SER A 21 7.63 -5.99 11.64
C SER A 21 7.96 -4.92 12.68
N THR A 22 9.21 -4.54 12.82
CA THR A 22 9.64 -3.49 13.77
C THR A 22 8.93 -2.17 13.52
N ILE A 23 8.90 -1.69 12.28
CA ILE A 23 8.28 -0.39 11.95
C ILE A 23 6.76 -0.49 12.09
N ARG A 24 6.14 -1.61 11.73
CA ARG A 24 4.72 -1.87 11.98
C ARG A 24 4.39 -1.78 13.47
N GLY A 25 5.19 -2.41 14.30
CA GLY A 25 5.04 -2.36 15.75
C GLY A 25 5.20 -0.96 16.31
N VAL A 26 6.24 -0.23 15.92
CA VAL A 26 6.46 1.18 16.32
C VAL A 26 5.26 2.06 15.94
N THR A 27 4.71 1.88 14.74
CA THR A 27 3.56 2.65 14.24
C THR A 27 2.30 2.46 15.09
N LEU A 28 2.10 1.25 15.62
CA LEU A 28 0.90 0.88 16.38
C LEU A 28 1.11 0.94 17.90
N TRP A 29 2.34 1.19 18.37
CA TRP A 29 2.71 1.09 19.76
C TRP A 29 2.02 2.13 20.63
N THR A 30 1.46 1.68 21.73
CA THR A 30 0.88 2.54 22.78
C THR A 30 1.33 2.03 24.16
N PRO A 31 1.30 2.86 25.23
CA PRO A 31 1.55 2.41 26.60
C PRO A 31 0.68 1.21 26.99
N THR A 32 -0.61 1.24 26.65
CA THR A 32 -1.54 0.14 26.93
C THR A 32 -1.10 -1.18 26.30
N ILE A 33 -0.53 -1.14 25.09
CA ILE A 33 0.00 -2.33 24.42
C ILE A 33 1.22 -2.87 25.17
N ALA A 34 2.09 -1.97 25.66
CA ALA A 34 3.25 -2.37 26.45
C ALA A 34 2.84 -3.18 27.69
N ASP A 35 1.76 -2.78 28.35
CA ASP A 35 1.26 -3.41 29.57
C ASP A 35 0.49 -4.71 29.33
N THR A 36 -0.08 -4.89 28.12
CA THR A 36 -0.97 -6.01 27.80
C THR A 36 -0.40 -7.03 26.83
N LEU A 37 0.77 -6.74 26.24
CA LEU A 37 1.39 -7.62 25.24
C LEU A 37 1.83 -8.94 25.90
N THR A 38 1.32 -10.04 25.38
CA THR A 38 1.74 -11.38 25.74
C THR A 38 2.65 -11.97 24.66
N TYR A 39 3.73 -12.61 25.08
CA TYR A 39 4.70 -13.23 24.18
C TYR A 39 5.42 -14.39 24.85
N THR A 40 5.96 -15.28 24.03
CA THR A 40 6.79 -16.39 24.48
C THR A 40 8.27 -16.01 24.50
N LYS A 41 9.06 -16.75 25.26
CA LYS A 41 10.53 -16.60 25.24
C LYS A 41 11.11 -16.80 23.85
N GLU A 42 10.55 -17.72 23.06
CA GLU A 42 10.99 -18.00 21.69
C GLU A 42 10.73 -16.81 20.75
N GLU A 43 9.55 -16.15 20.84
CA GLU A 43 9.24 -14.93 20.09
C GLU A 43 10.22 -13.81 20.44
N TYR A 44 10.52 -13.65 21.73
CA TYR A 44 11.48 -12.65 22.21
C TYR A 44 12.88 -12.90 21.64
N ASP A 45 13.41 -14.11 21.79
CA ASP A 45 14.74 -14.48 21.30
C ASP A 45 14.86 -14.34 19.78
N THR A 46 13.80 -14.70 19.06
CA THR A 46 13.73 -14.59 17.59
C THR A 46 13.73 -13.13 17.14
N ALA A 47 12.91 -12.27 17.77
CA ALA A 47 12.86 -10.85 17.47
C ALA A 47 14.18 -10.17 17.81
N ALA A 48 14.79 -10.49 18.96
CA ALA A 48 16.08 -9.95 19.38
C ALA A 48 17.21 -10.32 18.40
N LYS A 49 17.28 -11.59 17.95
CA LYS A 49 18.25 -12.03 16.94
C LYS A 49 18.07 -11.29 15.60
N ARG A 50 16.84 -11.14 15.15
CA ARG A 50 16.52 -10.43 13.89
C ARG A 50 16.95 -8.97 13.95
N ILE A 51 16.64 -8.28 15.05
CA ILE A 51 17.01 -6.87 15.22
C ILE A 51 18.54 -6.74 15.31
N ASN A 52 19.21 -7.60 16.09
CA ASN A 52 20.66 -7.60 16.20
C ASN A 52 21.33 -7.78 14.84
N LYS A 53 20.84 -8.71 14.03
CA LYS A 53 21.33 -8.92 12.67
C LYS A 53 21.22 -7.64 11.85
N ARG A 54 20.04 -6.99 11.84
CA ARG A 54 19.83 -5.76 11.07
C ARG A 54 20.69 -4.59 11.55
N LEU A 55 20.83 -4.43 12.85
CA LEU A 55 21.63 -3.33 13.41
C LEU A 55 23.13 -3.48 13.14
N ASN A 56 23.66 -4.71 13.18
CA ASN A 56 25.10 -4.97 13.16
C ASN A 56 25.62 -5.47 11.82
N GLU A 57 24.81 -6.16 11.00
CA GLU A 57 25.25 -6.76 9.74
C GLU A 57 24.80 -5.96 8.50
N GLU A 58 23.59 -5.37 8.52
CA GLU A 58 23.04 -4.65 7.35
C GLU A 58 23.45 -3.17 7.29
N GLY A 59 24.20 -2.68 8.29
CA GLY A 59 24.80 -1.34 8.27
C GLY A 59 23.77 -0.21 8.17
N LEU A 60 22.59 -0.39 8.77
CA LEU A 60 21.52 0.62 8.81
C LEU A 60 21.95 1.94 9.48
N PHE A 61 23.07 1.91 10.22
CA PHE A 61 23.75 3.10 10.70
C PHE A 61 25.25 2.98 10.34
N PRO A 62 25.86 3.98 9.70
CA PRO A 62 27.29 4.04 9.48
C PRO A 62 28.02 4.40 10.80
N LEU A 63 27.76 3.65 11.85
CA LEU A 63 28.46 3.76 13.11
C LEU A 63 29.72 2.90 13.02
N LYS A 64 30.82 3.45 13.54
CA LYS A 64 32.14 2.81 13.58
C LYS A 64 32.01 1.33 13.92
N LYS A 65 32.73 0.48 13.20
CA LYS A 65 32.76 -0.98 13.31
C LYS A 65 32.93 -1.54 14.74
N ASP A 66 33.26 -0.70 15.68
CA ASP A 66 33.58 -1.06 17.07
C ASP A 66 32.43 -0.84 18.05
N LEU A 67 31.28 -0.32 17.60
CA LEU A 67 30.12 -0.09 18.47
C LEU A 67 29.07 -1.18 18.26
N PHE A 68 29.08 -2.18 19.14
CA PHE A 68 28.02 -3.21 19.16
C PHE A 68 26.76 -2.62 19.77
N ILE A 69 25.75 -2.38 18.94
CA ILE A 69 24.46 -1.85 19.38
C ILE A 69 23.56 -3.02 19.79
N LYS A 70 23.19 -3.05 21.07
CA LYS A 70 22.15 -3.99 21.55
C LYS A 70 20.75 -3.38 21.31
N PRO A 71 19.77 -4.17 20.84
CA PRO A 71 18.40 -3.70 20.74
C PRO A 71 17.85 -3.38 22.14
N THR A 72 17.07 -2.32 22.23
CA THR A 72 16.34 -2.01 23.47
C THR A 72 15.19 -3.03 23.62
N GLU A 73 14.82 -3.34 24.86
CA GLU A 73 13.68 -4.21 25.17
C GLU A 73 12.41 -3.72 24.48
N THR A 74 12.13 -2.43 24.54
CA THR A 74 10.98 -1.81 23.86
C THR A 74 10.98 -2.11 22.36
N LEU A 75 12.12 -2.04 21.67
CA LEU A 75 12.20 -2.32 20.24
C LEU A 75 11.91 -3.80 19.94
N ILE A 76 12.34 -4.70 20.82
CA ILE A 76 12.04 -6.13 20.70
C ILE A 76 10.53 -6.36 20.85
N LEU A 77 9.90 -5.79 21.87
CA LEU A 77 8.46 -5.92 22.12
C LEU A 77 7.63 -5.30 20.98
N GLN A 78 8.03 -4.14 20.47
CA GLN A 78 7.41 -3.55 19.28
C GLN A 78 7.50 -4.47 18.05
N THR A 79 8.63 -5.15 17.86
CA THR A 79 8.80 -6.09 16.75
C THR A 79 7.88 -7.29 16.89
N ILE A 80 7.77 -7.87 18.08
CA ILE A 80 6.85 -8.97 18.38
C ILE A 80 5.40 -8.55 18.10
N TYR A 81 5.00 -7.39 18.62
CA TYR A 81 3.65 -6.88 18.41
C TYR A 81 3.34 -6.66 16.93
N GLY A 82 4.27 -6.06 16.19
CA GLY A 82 4.13 -5.86 14.74
C GLY A 82 4.02 -7.16 13.94
N GLU A 83 4.64 -8.26 14.41
CA GLU A 83 4.46 -9.60 13.84
C GLU A 83 3.10 -10.20 14.17
N GLN A 84 2.69 -10.13 15.45
CA GLN A 84 1.39 -10.64 15.87
C GLN A 84 0.24 -9.96 15.14
N VAL A 85 0.28 -8.64 14.99
CA VAL A 85 -0.74 -7.89 14.24
C VAL A 85 -0.73 -8.29 12.77
N ALA A 86 0.45 -8.44 12.16
CA ALA A 86 0.55 -8.87 10.76
C ALA A 86 0.01 -10.29 10.54
N ASN A 87 0.30 -11.21 11.45
CA ASN A 87 -0.20 -12.58 11.38
C ASN A 87 -1.73 -12.64 11.54
N ASN A 88 -2.29 -11.83 12.46
CA ASN A 88 -3.73 -11.71 12.62
C ASN A 88 -4.40 -11.08 11.39
N PHE A 89 -3.77 -10.09 10.79
CA PHE A 89 -4.22 -9.47 9.56
C PHE A 89 -4.28 -10.48 8.40
N LEU A 90 -3.21 -11.27 8.22
CA LEU A 90 -3.15 -12.33 7.21
C LEU A 90 -4.23 -13.40 7.38
N LYS A 91 -4.47 -13.83 8.63
CA LYS A 91 -5.51 -14.82 8.92
C LYS A 91 -6.92 -14.35 8.53
N ASN A 92 -7.17 -13.05 8.56
CA ASN A 92 -8.47 -12.46 8.25
C ASN A 92 -8.63 -12.05 6.78
N LEU A 93 -7.56 -12.09 5.98
CA LEU A 93 -7.57 -11.78 4.54
C LEU A 93 -7.28 -13.02 3.72
N VAL A 94 -8.33 -13.74 3.40
CA VAL A 94 -8.22 -14.98 2.63
C VAL A 94 -7.56 -14.72 1.28
N GLY A 95 -6.46 -15.41 1.00
CA GLY A 95 -5.77 -15.40 -0.28
C GLY A 95 -4.70 -14.31 -0.46
N ILE A 96 -4.55 -13.38 0.48
CA ILE A 96 -3.51 -12.33 0.39
C ILE A 96 -2.10 -12.93 0.49
N ASP A 97 -1.91 -13.98 1.28
CA ASP A 97 -0.68 -14.74 1.41
C ASP A 97 -0.25 -15.35 0.07
N LYS A 98 -1.19 -15.99 -0.63
CA LYS A 98 -0.96 -16.56 -1.96
C LYS A 98 -0.64 -15.49 -2.99
N LEU A 99 -1.31 -14.33 -2.94
CA LEU A 99 -1.03 -13.21 -3.83
C LEU A 99 0.38 -12.66 -3.59
N ILE A 100 0.78 -12.48 -2.33
CA ILE A 100 2.15 -12.05 -1.97
C ILE A 100 3.18 -13.05 -2.51
N GLU A 101 2.98 -14.34 -2.26
CA GLU A 101 3.89 -15.40 -2.72
C GLU A 101 3.99 -15.45 -4.24
N HIS A 102 2.87 -15.32 -4.94
CA HIS A 102 2.82 -15.26 -6.40
C HIS A 102 3.63 -14.08 -6.94
N CYS A 103 3.40 -12.86 -6.44
CA CYS A 103 4.15 -11.67 -6.85
C CYS A 103 5.64 -11.80 -6.56
N GLN A 104 6.01 -12.33 -5.38
CA GLN A 104 7.41 -12.53 -5.01
C GLN A 104 8.09 -13.58 -5.90
N THR A 105 7.38 -14.64 -6.25
CA THR A 105 7.89 -15.68 -7.14
C THR A 105 8.12 -15.14 -8.54
N GLN A 106 7.17 -14.40 -9.11
CA GLN A 106 7.35 -13.72 -10.40
C GLN A 106 8.56 -12.78 -10.36
N SER A 107 8.66 -11.94 -9.34
CA SER A 107 9.80 -11.03 -9.17
C SER A 107 11.14 -11.75 -9.09
N LYS A 108 11.23 -12.87 -8.36
CA LYS A 108 12.47 -13.66 -8.24
C LYS A 108 12.86 -14.38 -9.53
N THR A 109 11.87 -14.91 -10.26
CA THR A 109 12.12 -15.78 -11.44
C THR A 109 12.24 -15.01 -12.73
N LYS A 110 11.41 -13.95 -12.91
CA LYS A 110 11.31 -13.18 -14.15
C LYS A 110 11.86 -11.75 -14.04
N GLY A 111 12.06 -11.24 -12.81
CA GLY A 111 12.36 -9.82 -12.60
C GLY A 111 11.19 -8.88 -12.85
N THR A 112 10.00 -9.41 -13.09
CA THR A 112 8.78 -8.65 -13.40
C THR A 112 7.59 -9.15 -12.60
N VAL A 113 6.50 -8.35 -12.58
CA VAL A 113 5.19 -8.73 -12.08
C VAL A 113 4.16 -8.37 -13.12
N THR A 114 3.24 -9.29 -13.43
CA THR A 114 2.20 -9.07 -14.45
C THR A 114 1.04 -8.25 -13.85
N ALA A 115 0.75 -7.09 -14.44
CA ALA A 115 -0.38 -6.24 -14.05
C ALA A 115 -1.72 -6.83 -14.52
N ILE A 116 -2.85 -6.25 -14.06
CA ILE A 116 -4.20 -6.72 -14.38
C ILE A 116 -4.54 -6.68 -15.87
N ASP A 117 -3.86 -5.83 -16.64
CA ASP A 117 -4.01 -5.72 -18.10
C ASP A 117 -2.98 -6.56 -18.88
N GLY A 118 -2.24 -7.43 -18.22
CA GLY A 118 -1.26 -8.33 -18.81
C GLY A 118 0.12 -7.74 -19.06
N ARG A 119 0.34 -6.45 -18.80
CA ARG A 119 1.67 -5.85 -18.98
C ARG A 119 2.65 -6.30 -17.90
N GLU A 120 3.91 -6.45 -18.29
CA GLU A 120 4.99 -6.79 -17.38
C GLU A 120 5.56 -5.50 -16.73
N LEU A 121 5.52 -5.45 -15.38
CA LEU A 121 6.07 -4.37 -14.59
C LEU A 121 7.42 -4.79 -14.02
N TYR A 122 8.48 -4.02 -14.28
CA TYR A 122 9.82 -4.31 -13.75
C TYR A 122 9.86 -4.23 -12.23
N SER A 123 10.26 -5.31 -11.59
CA SER A 123 10.32 -5.44 -10.13
C SER A 123 11.75 -5.27 -9.62
N ARG A 124 11.97 -4.24 -8.80
CA ARG A 124 13.29 -3.98 -8.20
C ARG A 124 13.65 -4.98 -7.10
N SER A 125 12.66 -5.52 -6.42
CA SER A 125 12.86 -6.53 -5.36
C SER A 125 11.59 -7.32 -5.09
N PRO A 126 11.71 -8.58 -4.62
CA PRO A 126 10.53 -9.37 -4.25
C PRO A 126 9.67 -8.74 -3.15
N HIS A 127 10.29 -7.97 -2.23
CA HIS A 127 9.54 -7.29 -1.16
C HIS A 127 8.62 -6.19 -1.66
N SER A 128 8.96 -5.54 -2.77
CA SER A 128 8.14 -4.48 -3.37
C SER A 128 7.16 -4.99 -4.44
N ALA A 129 7.16 -6.29 -4.73
CA ALA A 129 6.43 -6.88 -5.84
C ALA A 129 4.90 -6.70 -5.72
N LEU A 130 4.33 -6.91 -4.53
CA LEU A 130 2.90 -6.68 -4.29
C LEU A 130 2.53 -5.21 -4.47
N ASN A 131 3.33 -4.29 -3.91
CA ASN A 131 3.11 -2.87 -4.08
C ASN A 131 3.13 -2.46 -5.56
N LEU A 132 4.09 -2.99 -6.32
CA LEU A 132 4.21 -2.75 -7.74
C LEU A 132 2.95 -3.22 -8.50
N LEU A 133 2.44 -4.41 -8.18
CA LEU A 133 1.19 -4.93 -8.74
C LEU A 133 0.01 -4.00 -8.42
N LEU A 134 -0.18 -3.63 -7.15
CA LEU A 134 -1.32 -2.83 -6.71
C LEU A 134 -1.28 -1.42 -7.33
N GLN A 135 -0.13 -0.75 -7.30
CA GLN A 135 0.00 0.59 -7.88
C GLN A 135 -0.09 0.58 -9.41
N GLY A 136 0.53 -0.40 -10.06
CA GLY A 136 0.43 -0.56 -11.51
C GLY A 136 -1.01 -0.81 -11.95
N SER A 137 -1.72 -1.69 -11.23
CA SER A 137 -3.14 -1.98 -11.48
C SER A 137 -4.04 -0.78 -11.21
N ALA A 138 -3.81 -0.03 -10.12
CA ALA A 138 -4.53 1.20 -9.83
C ALA A 138 -4.36 2.24 -10.96
N GLY A 139 -3.15 2.34 -11.52
CA GLY A 139 -2.90 3.21 -12.68
C GLY A 139 -3.67 2.79 -13.94
N VAL A 140 -3.88 1.49 -14.15
CA VAL A 140 -4.73 0.96 -15.25
C VAL A 140 -6.19 1.34 -15.02
N VAL A 141 -6.70 1.08 -13.82
CA VAL A 141 -8.07 1.43 -13.41
C VAL A 141 -8.35 2.92 -13.59
N GLY A 142 -7.44 3.78 -13.11
CA GLY A 142 -7.59 5.23 -13.24
C GLY A 142 -7.60 5.71 -14.69
N LYS A 143 -6.77 5.13 -15.56
CA LYS A 143 -6.77 5.46 -16.99
C LYS A 143 -8.06 4.99 -17.68
N GLN A 144 -8.56 3.81 -17.34
CA GLN A 144 -9.82 3.31 -17.87
C GLN A 144 -10.99 4.20 -17.41
N TRP A 145 -11.00 4.59 -16.16
CA TRP A 145 -11.97 5.58 -15.66
C TRP A 145 -11.94 6.89 -16.44
N MET A 146 -10.73 7.41 -16.72
CA MET A 146 -10.56 8.61 -17.52
C MET A 146 -11.20 8.48 -18.91
N VAL A 147 -10.96 7.38 -19.59
CA VAL A 147 -11.54 7.10 -20.93
C VAL A 147 -13.07 6.99 -20.84
N ASN A 148 -13.58 6.25 -19.86
CA ASN A 148 -15.00 6.00 -19.69
C ASN A 148 -15.77 7.32 -19.44
N TYR A 149 -15.35 8.12 -18.44
CA TYR A 149 -16.08 9.35 -18.13
C TYR A 149 -16.04 10.34 -19.30
N HIS A 150 -14.91 10.41 -20.01
CA HIS A 150 -14.78 11.30 -21.16
C HIS A 150 -15.75 10.90 -22.29
N ASN A 151 -15.88 9.61 -22.57
CA ASN A 151 -16.85 9.10 -23.52
C ASN A 151 -18.29 9.35 -23.09
N ILE A 152 -18.63 9.09 -21.83
CA ILE A 152 -19.97 9.32 -21.26
C ILE A 152 -20.34 10.81 -21.32
N ALA A 153 -19.40 11.69 -20.92
CA ALA A 153 -19.60 13.13 -20.95
C ALA A 153 -19.98 13.60 -22.36
N GLN A 154 -19.32 13.10 -23.40
CA GLN A 154 -19.58 13.47 -24.78
C GLN A 154 -20.81 12.80 -25.37
N THR A 155 -20.96 11.49 -25.18
CA THR A 155 -22.01 10.72 -25.86
C THR A 155 -23.38 10.83 -25.17
N LYS A 156 -23.42 10.73 -23.85
CA LYS A 156 -24.66 10.78 -23.06
C LYS A 156 -25.06 12.20 -22.70
N TYR A 157 -24.13 12.95 -22.12
CA TYR A 157 -24.40 14.31 -21.61
C TYR A 157 -24.15 15.42 -22.63
N LYS A 158 -23.66 15.10 -23.83
CA LYS A 158 -23.39 16.06 -24.92
C LYS A 158 -22.45 17.21 -24.51
N LEU A 159 -21.59 16.95 -23.50
CA LEU A 159 -20.58 17.91 -23.08
C LEU A 159 -19.42 17.94 -24.08
N ARG A 160 -18.98 19.14 -24.45
CA ARG A 160 -17.85 19.33 -25.37
C ARG A 160 -16.56 19.62 -24.60
N PRO A 161 -15.49 18.83 -24.81
CA PRO A 161 -14.18 19.13 -24.24
C PRO A 161 -13.71 20.52 -24.64
N PHE A 162 -12.98 21.18 -23.76
CA PHE A 162 -12.43 22.53 -23.88
C PHE A 162 -13.46 23.66 -23.97
N THR A 163 -14.72 23.37 -24.26
CA THR A 163 -15.81 24.35 -24.29
C THR A 163 -16.68 24.31 -23.04
N HIS A 164 -17.09 23.10 -22.64
CA HIS A 164 -17.96 22.87 -21.49
C HIS A 164 -17.17 22.43 -20.26
N TYR A 165 -16.13 21.63 -20.47
CA TYR A 165 -15.25 21.14 -19.42
C TYR A 165 -13.82 20.96 -19.94
N LYS A 166 -12.86 20.92 -19.01
CA LYS A 166 -11.46 20.63 -19.27
C LYS A 166 -10.89 19.83 -18.10
N GLN A 167 -10.26 18.70 -18.38
CA GLN A 167 -9.46 18.00 -17.40
C GLN A 167 -8.10 18.67 -17.32
N TYR A 168 -7.67 19.04 -16.11
CA TYR A 168 -6.38 19.67 -15.85
C TYR A 168 -5.33 18.69 -15.42
N ALA A 169 -5.69 17.78 -14.49
CA ALA A 169 -4.76 16.82 -13.93
C ALA A 169 -5.45 15.51 -13.53
N TYR A 170 -4.63 14.46 -13.43
CA TYR A 170 -4.92 13.23 -12.73
C TYR A 170 -3.80 13.03 -11.71
N ILE A 171 -4.11 13.20 -10.43
CA ILE A 171 -3.15 13.18 -9.34
C ILE A 171 -3.53 12.04 -8.40
N HIS A 172 -2.70 11.01 -8.36
CA HIS A 172 -2.94 9.79 -7.59
C HIS A 172 -4.26 9.10 -7.92
N ASP A 173 -5.33 9.45 -7.20
CA ASP A 173 -6.68 8.89 -7.27
C ASP A 173 -7.76 9.97 -7.54
N GLU A 174 -7.34 11.19 -7.88
CA GLU A 174 -8.22 12.33 -8.11
C GLU A 174 -8.12 12.88 -9.53
N PHE A 175 -9.27 13.26 -10.12
CA PHE A 175 -9.33 14.06 -11.33
C PHE A 175 -9.62 15.52 -11.00
N GLU A 176 -8.77 16.40 -11.46
CA GLU A 176 -9.02 17.83 -11.43
C GLU A 176 -9.64 18.27 -12.76
N CYS A 177 -10.90 18.66 -12.72
CA CYS A 177 -11.65 19.11 -13.86
C CYS A 177 -12.25 20.50 -13.62
N GLY A 178 -12.04 21.41 -14.56
CA GLY A 178 -12.80 22.66 -14.62
C GLY A 178 -13.98 22.52 -15.56
N CYS A 179 -15.12 23.08 -15.19
CA CYS A 179 -16.30 23.13 -16.04
C CYS A 179 -17.13 24.39 -15.79
N ARG A 180 -18.05 24.69 -16.70
CA ARG A 180 -19.06 25.72 -16.46
C ARG A 180 -19.93 25.31 -15.29
N ALA A 181 -20.24 26.27 -14.41
CA ALA A 181 -20.97 26.00 -13.16
C ALA A 181 -22.35 25.33 -13.38
N ASP A 182 -23.05 25.71 -14.43
CA ASP A 182 -24.35 25.15 -14.83
C ASP A 182 -24.26 23.68 -15.31
N LEU A 183 -23.09 23.23 -15.72
CA LEU A 183 -22.84 21.88 -16.24
C LEU A 183 -22.14 20.97 -15.22
N ALA A 184 -21.77 21.48 -14.06
CA ALA A 184 -21.05 20.73 -13.04
C ALA A 184 -21.79 19.44 -12.59
N PRO A 185 -23.12 19.43 -12.38
CA PRO A 185 -23.83 18.20 -12.04
C PRO A 185 -23.76 17.12 -13.12
N LEU A 186 -23.77 17.51 -14.40
CA LEU A 186 -23.68 16.57 -15.52
C LEU A 186 -22.28 15.99 -15.65
N LEU A 187 -21.24 16.79 -15.41
CA LEU A 187 -19.86 16.29 -15.41
C LEU A 187 -19.61 15.36 -14.22
N ALA A 188 -20.15 15.69 -13.04
CA ALA A 188 -20.06 14.82 -11.86
C ALA A 188 -20.72 13.46 -12.12
N ALA A 189 -21.93 13.46 -12.69
CA ALA A 189 -22.60 12.22 -13.07
C ALA A 189 -21.79 11.39 -14.08
N ALA A 190 -21.16 12.03 -15.06
CA ALA A 190 -20.29 11.35 -16.03
C ALA A 190 -19.08 10.71 -15.37
N LEU A 191 -18.46 11.39 -14.37
CA LEU A 191 -17.35 10.86 -13.61
C LEU A 191 -17.76 9.63 -12.76
N GLU A 192 -18.90 9.69 -12.07
CA GLU A 192 -19.43 8.59 -11.26
C GLU A 192 -19.78 7.36 -12.11
N GLU A 193 -20.49 7.56 -13.22
CA GLU A 193 -20.81 6.48 -14.16
C GLU A 193 -19.56 5.88 -14.81
N GLY A 194 -18.56 6.72 -15.13
CA GLY A 194 -17.28 6.27 -15.67
C GLY A 194 -16.51 5.39 -14.69
N ALA A 195 -16.56 5.70 -13.41
CA ALA A 195 -15.98 4.86 -12.36
C ALA A 195 -16.72 3.51 -12.24
N ALA A 196 -18.06 3.52 -12.23
CA ALA A 196 -18.86 2.32 -12.16
C ALA A 196 -18.58 1.35 -13.32
N GLN A 197 -18.42 1.86 -14.55
CA GLN A 197 -18.10 1.03 -15.71
C GLN A 197 -16.75 0.33 -15.65
N VAL A 198 -15.79 0.82 -14.84
CA VAL A 198 -14.49 0.12 -14.69
C VAL A 198 -14.65 -1.18 -13.91
N THR A 199 -15.64 -1.26 -13.01
CA THR A 199 -15.86 -2.45 -12.18
C THR A 199 -16.64 -3.55 -12.90
N GLU A 200 -17.20 -3.26 -14.07
CA GLU A 200 -18.01 -4.19 -14.88
C GLU A 200 -17.20 -4.88 -15.99
N GLN A 201 -15.92 -4.48 -16.18
CA GLN A 201 -15.00 -5.03 -17.15
C GLN A 201 -13.96 -5.95 -16.48
#